data_af4722201846e206329805cf69d8f6c0
#
_entry.id   af4722201846e206329805cf69d8f6c0
#
_cell.length_a   1.000
_cell.length_b   1.000
_cell.length_c   1.000
_cell.angle_alpha   90.00
_cell.angle_beta   90.00
_cell.angle_gamma   90.00
#
_symmetry.space_group_name_H-M   'P 1'
#
loop_
_entity.id
_entity.type
_entity.pdbx_description
1 polymer ?
#
loop_
_entity_poly.entity_id
_entity_poly.type
_entity_poly.pdbx_seq_one_letter_code
_entity_poly.pdbx_strand_id
1 'polypeptide(L)'
;MQTVLLSIYLILIFFIILLYRKLHRTKEGKIKIFEARLNHDELLSYAEHLSQNHTLSKKAGNIDHLMRHLDGNYRYINATYKALSTSEVQRSVPAAEWLLDNFYLIEQQYKETKQNINRKFYRELPILDEGNFGGYPRIYAVIVELLSHNDSSADKNILIEFLNSYQSYATLKNAEIWAIPVILEIALIEIIRRQCELIRESMEEFGLAEEILKSPDGVEEALSKYIKEGPSTSLFEHLLMLMKRDNSDYPEVISAIDEKLESINMTAEKMIRAEYLKQTDDNG
;
A
#
# COMPACT_ATOMS: atom_id res chain seq x y z
N MET A 1 -0.88 -32.95 -43.42
CA MET A 1 0.10 -33.17 -42.36
C MET A 1 0.92 -31.89 -42.05
N GLN A 2 1.49 -31.21 -43.05
CA GLN A 2 2.26 -29.97 -42.89
C GLN A 2 1.46 -28.79 -42.26
N THR A 3 0.19 -28.63 -42.64
CA THR A 3 -0.68 -27.56 -42.11
C THR A 3 -0.99 -27.74 -40.62
N VAL A 4 -1.16 -28.99 -40.15
CA VAL A 4 -1.44 -29.28 -38.72
C VAL A 4 -0.17 -29.04 -37.89
N LEU A 5 1.01 -29.41 -38.39
CA LEU A 5 2.28 -29.11 -37.71
C LEU A 5 2.54 -27.60 -37.59
N LEU A 6 2.23 -26.81 -38.63
CA LEU A 6 2.36 -25.37 -38.61
C LEU A 6 1.43 -24.72 -37.55
N SER A 7 0.19 -25.20 -37.44
CA SER A 7 -0.78 -24.70 -36.45
C SER A 7 -0.34 -25.02 -35.02
N ILE A 8 0.19 -26.22 -34.76
CA ILE A 8 0.76 -26.60 -33.47
C ILE A 8 1.96 -25.73 -33.11
N TYR A 9 2.83 -25.43 -34.08
CA TYR A 9 4.01 -24.58 -33.89
C TYR A 9 3.61 -23.14 -33.55
N LEU A 10 2.61 -22.57 -34.23
CA LEU A 10 2.09 -21.23 -33.93
C LEU A 10 1.43 -21.15 -32.56
N ILE A 11 0.70 -22.20 -32.13
CA ILE A 11 0.11 -22.28 -30.77
C ILE A 11 1.21 -22.35 -29.72
N LEU A 12 2.27 -23.11 -29.96
CA LEU A 12 3.42 -23.19 -29.06
C LEU A 12 4.17 -21.86 -28.94
N ILE A 13 4.40 -21.17 -30.04
CA ILE A 13 5.00 -19.82 -30.04
C ILE A 13 4.10 -18.84 -29.26
N PHE A 14 2.79 -18.88 -29.49
CA PHE A 14 1.84 -18.04 -28.76
C PHE A 14 1.88 -18.32 -27.25
N PHE A 15 1.95 -19.59 -26.86
CA PHE A 15 2.09 -20.00 -25.46
C PHE A 15 3.42 -19.58 -24.85
N ILE A 16 4.53 -19.68 -25.60
CA ILE A 16 5.86 -19.22 -25.19
C ILE A 16 5.87 -17.70 -25.02
N ILE A 17 5.23 -16.95 -25.92
CA ILE A 17 5.07 -15.48 -25.81
C ILE A 17 4.21 -15.12 -24.60
N LEU A 18 3.15 -15.86 -24.32
CA LEU A 18 2.32 -15.65 -23.12
C LEU A 18 3.08 -15.97 -21.83
N LEU A 19 3.85 -17.07 -21.79
CA LEU A 19 4.73 -17.44 -20.70
C LEU A 19 5.86 -16.41 -20.52
N TYR A 20 6.49 -15.99 -21.60
CA TYR A 20 7.50 -14.93 -21.58
C TYR A 20 6.93 -13.62 -21.07
N ARG A 21 5.73 -13.20 -21.53
CA ARG A 21 4.99 -12.04 -21.00
C ARG A 21 4.57 -12.20 -19.54
N LYS A 22 4.28 -13.44 -19.09
CA LYS A 22 3.93 -13.73 -17.69
C LYS A 22 5.17 -13.75 -16.78
N LEU A 23 6.31 -14.28 -17.27
CA LEU A 23 7.60 -14.27 -16.56
C LEU A 23 8.27 -12.88 -16.56
N HIS A 24 8.16 -12.15 -17.69
CA HIS A 24 8.65 -10.79 -17.83
C HIS A 24 7.54 -9.72 -17.67
N ARG A 25 6.34 -10.08 -17.22
CA ARG A 25 5.57 -9.16 -16.43
C ARG A 25 6.48 -8.85 -15.25
N THR A 26 7.29 -7.82 -15.44
CA THR A 26 7.98 -7.17 -14.36
C THR A 26 6.99 -7.14 -13.21
N LYS A 27 7.31 -7.82 -12.11
CA LYS A 27 6.76 -7.44 -10.84
C LYS A 27 6.99 -5.93 -10.84
N GLU A 28 5.97 -5.14 -11.09
CA GLU A 28 6.02 -3.70 -10.85
C GLU A 28 6.54 -3.66 -9.44
N GLY A 29 7.80 -3.20 -9.27
CA GLY A 29 8.49 -3.32 -8.01
C GLY A 29 7.58 -2.60 -7.03
N LYS A 30 7.08 -3.30 -6.02
CA LYS A 30 6.33 -2.64 -4.96
C LYS A 30 7.22 -1.52 -4.49
N ILE A 31 6.77 -0.28 -4.65
CA ILE A 31 7.48 0.87 -4.14
C ILE A 31 7.54 0.67 -2.63
N LYS A 32 8.73 0.28 -2.13
CA LYS A 32 8.93 0.08 -0.70
C LYS A 32 9.13 1.44 -0.07
N ILE A 33 8.14 1.93 0.63
CA ILE A 33 8.23 3.16 1.41
C ILE A 33 8.09 2.78 2.88
N PHE A 34 8.97 3.33 3.70
CA PHE A 34 8.84 3.26 5.14
C PHE A 34 7.80 4.30 5.57
N GLU A 35 6.71 3.85 6.15
CA GLU A 35 5.59 4.70 6.62
C GLU A 35 5.81 5.17 8.07
N ALA A 36 7.05 5.49 8.45
CA ALA A 36 7.28 6.10 9.75
C ALA A 36 6.86 7.57 9.70
N ARG A 37 5.90 7.95 10.54
CA ARG A 37 5.53 9.34 10.75
C ARG A 37 6.73 10.13 11.21
N LEU A 38 7.01 11.24 10.57
CA LEU A 38 8.06 12.17 10.93
C LEU A 38 7.44 13.41 11.57
N ASN A 39 8.09 13.95 12.60
CA ASN A 39 7.71 15.27 13.08
C ASN A 39 8.08 16.34 12.05
N HIS A 40 7.62 17.57 12.27
CA HIS A 40 7.80 18.66 11.30
C HIS A 40 9.27 18.90 10.89
N ASP A 41 10.18 18.98 11.87
CA ASP A 41 11.60 19.26 11.62
C ASP A 41 12.30 18.08 10.93
N GLU A 42 11.94 16.86 11.31
CA GLU A 42 12.41 15.62 10.67
C GLU A 42 11.93 15.57 9.22
N LEU A 43 10.68 15.94 8.95
CA LEU A 43 10.09 15.96 7.61
C LEU A 43 10.82 16.91 6.67
N LEU A 44 11.16 18.12 7.16
CA LEU A 44 11.92 19.09 6.37
C LEU A 44 13.36 18.63 6.12
N SER A 45 14.02 18.06 7.13
CA SER A 45 15.36 17.47 6.99
C SER A 45 15.35 16.28 6.03
N TYR A 46 14.27 15.48 6.03
CA TYR A 46 14.07 14.39 5.09
C TYR A 46 13.94 14.89 3.64
N ALA A 47 13.22 16.01 3.41
CA ALA A 47 13.12 16.61 2.09
C ALA A 47 14.50 17.03 1.54
N GLU A 48 15.36 17.61 2.37
CA GLU A 48 16.74 17.96 1.99
C GLU A 48 17.55 16.70 1.63
N HIS A 49 17.47 15.66 2.45
CA HIS A 49 18.13 14.38 2.20
C HIS A 49 17.66 13.73 0.90
N LEU A 50 16.35 13.74 0.61
CA LEU A 50 15.80 13.27 -0.65
C LEU A 50 16.39 14.00 -1.85
N SER A 51 16.50 15.33 -1.75
CA SER A 51 16.98 16.16 -2.84
C SER A 51 18.45 15.89 -3.18
N GLN A 52 19.27 15.54 -2.18
CA GLN A 52 20.69 15.16 -2.36
C GLN A 52 20.85 13.79 -3.01
N ASN A 53 19.92 12.87 -2.78
CA ASN A 53 20.01 11.49 -3.26
C ASN A 53 19.27 11.26 -4.59
N HIS A 54 18.41 12.19 -5.02
CA HIS A 54 17.67 12.04 -6.25
C HIS A 54 18.55 12.30 -7.48
N THR A 55 18.84 11.23 -8.23
CA THR A 55 19.59 11.31 -9.49
C THR A 55 18.64 11.33 -10.68
N LEU A 56 18.77 12.34 -11.54
CA LEU A 56 17.92 12.49 -12.72
C LEU A 56 18.44 11.65 -13.88
N SER A 57 17.54 10.94 -14.53
CA SER A 57 17.83 10.21 -15.76
C SER A 57 18.05 11.16 -16.94
N LYS A 58 18.98 10.79 -17.83
CA LYS A 58 19.17 11.45 -19.11
C LYS A 58 18.10 11.09 -20.15
N LYS A 59 17.29 10.06 -19.86
CA LYS A 59 16.20 9.61 -20.74
C LYS A 59 14.96 10.46 -20.53
N ALA A 60 14.20 10.67 -21.60
CA ALA A 60 12.89 11.30 -21.50
C ALA A 60 11.92 10.43 -20.70
N GLY A 61 11.05 11.06 -19.89
CA GLY A 61 10.04 10.37 -19.12
C GLY A 61 9.02 9.66 -20.02
N ASN A 62 8.61 8.46 -19.60
CA ASN A 62 7.51 7.74 -20.24
C ASN A 62 6.27 7.81 -19.33
N ILE A 63 5.34 8.68 -19.70
CA ILE A 63 4.05 8.83 -18.98
C ILE A 63 3.28 7.50 -18.91
N ASP A 64 3.44 6.61 -19.89
CA ASP A 64 2.73 5.33 -19.90
C ASP A 64 3.14 4.43 -18.72
N HIS A 65 4.33 4.65 -18.12
CA HIS A 65 4.73 3.96 -16.90
C HIS A 65 3.89 4.43 -15.70
N LEU A 66 3.79 5.73 -15.48
CA LEU A 66 2.97 6.31 -14.41
C LEU A 66 1.48 5.97 -14.60
N MET A 67 0.98 6.00 -15.84
CA MET A 67 -0.41 5.65 -16.14
C MET A 67 -0.73 4.19 -15.89
N ARG A 68 0.17 3.26 -16.25
CA ARG A 68 -0.01 1.84 -15.92
C ARG A 68 0.00 1.59 -14.42
N HIS A 69 0.83 2.32 -13.70
CA HIS A 69 0.87 2.27 -12.24
C HIS A 69 -0.47 2.76 -11.64
N LEU A 70 -0.96 3.91 -12.06
CA LEU A 70 -2.28 4.42 -11.66
C LEU A 70 -3.41 3.41 -11.96
N ASP A 71 -3.41 2.81 -13.16
CA ASP A 71 -4.38 1.78 -13.54
C ASP A 71 -4.26 0.51 -12.66
N GLY A 72 -3.03 0.15 -12.28
CA GLY A 72 -2.75 -0.95 -11.35
C GLY A 72 -3.31 -0.68 -9.96
N ASN A 73 -3.05 0.51 -9.44
CA ASN A 73 -3.54 0.95 -8.14
C ASN A 73 -5.07 0.93 -8.07
N TYR A 74 -5.72 1.54 -9.05
CA TYR A 74 -7.18 1.55 -9.10
C TYR A 74 -7.77 0.14 -9.20
N ARG A 75 -7.18 -0.76 -10.01
CA ARG A 75 -7.64 -2.15 -10.10
C ARG A 75 -7.53 -2.88 -8.76
N TYR A 76 -6.46 -2.62 -8.01
CA TYR A 76 -6.27 -3.20 -6.68
C TYR A 76 -7.33 -2.70 -5.69
N ILE A 77 -7.55 -1.39 -5.63
CA ILE A 77 -8.57 -0.75 -4.79
C ILE A 77 -9.96 -1.31 -5.11
N ASN A 78 -10.33 -1.38 -6.40
CA ASN A 78 -11.61 -1.93 -6.84
C ASN A 78 -11.79 -3.42 -6.48
N ALA A 79 -10.71 -4.21 -6.56
CA ALA A 79 -10.74 -5.61 -6.15
C ALA A 79 -10.94 -5.75 -4.63
N THR A 80 -10.30 -4.89 -3.83
CA THR A 80 -10.48 -4.84 -2.37
C THR A 80 -11.91 -4.41 -2.01
N TYR A 81 -12.43 -3.34 -2.63
CA TYR A 81 -13.82 -2.91 -2.47
C TYR A 81 -14.82 -4.04 -2.71
N LYS A 82 -14.66 -4.77 -3.82
CA LYS A 82 -15.53 -5.92 -4.15
C LYS A 82 -15.43 -7.05 -3.14
N ALA A 83 -14.23 -7.37 -2.66
CA ALA A 83 -14.03 -8.38 -1.64
C ALA A 83 -14.68 -7.98 -0.31
N LEU A 84 -14.55 -6.72 0.09
CA LEU A 84 -15.17 -6.18 1.31
C LEU A 84 -16.70 -6.21 1.26
N SER A 85 -17.30 -5.93 0.10
CA SER A 85 -18.76 -5.91 -0.04
C SER A 85 -19.43 -7.25 0.29
N THR A 86 -18.66 -8.34 0.33
CA THR A 86 -19.12 -9.69 0.66
C THR A 86 -18.57 -10.22 1.99
N SER A 87 -17.79 -9.43 2.72
CA SER A 87 -17.09 -9.82 3.96
C SER A 87 -17.72 -9.17 5.19
N GLU A 88 -17.63 -9.84 6.33
CA GLU A 88 -18.04 -9.28 7.63
C GLU A 88 -16.95 -8.41 8.29
N VAL A 89 -15.73 -8.45 7.77
CA VAL A 89 -14.56 -7.70 8.28
C VAL A 89 -14.79 -6.19 8.32
N GLN A 90 -15.67 -5.66 7.44
CA GLN A 90 -16.03 -4.24 7.41
C GLN A 90 -16.45 -3.68 8.77
N ARG A 91 -16.97 -4.52 9.69
CA ARG A 91 -17.43 -4.10 11.02
C ARG A 91 -16.30 -3.95 12.04
N SER A 92 -15.13 -4.49 11.75
CA SER A 92 -13.99 -4.52 12.68
C SER A 92 -12.85 -3.61 12.27
N VAL A 93 -12.83 -3.15 11.01
CA VAL A 93 -11.75 -2.35 10.45
C VAL A 93 -12.30 -1.02 9.94
N PRO A 94 -12.08 0.11 10.65
CA PRO A 94 -12.60 1.42 10.25
C PRO A 94 -12.20 1.85 8.83
N ALA A 95 -10.99 1.52 8.39
CA ALA A 95 -10.53 1.81 7.03
C ALA A 95 -11.33 1.05 5.97
N ALA A 96 -11.84 -0.15 6.29
CA ALA A 96 -12.70 -0.93 5.39
C ALA A 96 -14.08 -0.29 5.23
N GLU A 97 -14.68 0.18 6.32
CA GLU A 97 -15.94 0.92 6.28
C GLU A 97 -15.79 2.21 5.47
N TRP A 98 -14.73 2.96 5.74
CA TRP A 98 -14.44 4.18 4.98
C TRP A 98 -14.30 3.92 3.47
N LEU A 99 -13.61 2.84 3.08
CA LEU A 99 -13.46 2.47 1.66
C LEU A 99 -14.81 2.15 1.02
N LEU A 100 -15.69 1.41 1.71
CA LEU A 100 -17.01 1.09 1.20
C LEU A 100 -17.86 2.33 0.96
N ASP A 101 -17.83 3.26 1.90
CA ASP A 101 -18.65 4.48 1.84
C ASP A 101 -18.13 5.47 0.79
N ASN A 102 -16.81 5.52 0.56
CA ASN A 102 -16.17 6.54 -0.27
C ASN A 102 -15.64 6.02 -1.62
N PHE A 103 -15.86 4.76 -1.98
CA PHE A 103 -15.34 4.19 -3.22
C PHE A 103 -15.75 4.97 -4.47
N TYR A 104 -16.96 5.52 -4.49
CA TYR A 104 -17.45 6.32 -5.62
C TYR A 104 -16.62 7.58 -5.87
N LEU A 105 -16.09 8.23 -4.81
CA LEU A 105 -15.19 9.38 -4.93
C LEU A 105 -13.86 8.97 -5.55
N ILE A 106 -13.31 7.82 -5.12
CA ILE A 106 -12.05 7.27 -5.65
C ILE A 106 -12.21 6.95 -7.15
N GLU A 107 -13.32 6.32 -7.52
CA GLU A 107 -13.61 6.00 -8.93
C GLU A 107 -13.75 7.26 -9.78
N GLN A 108 -14.47 8.26 -9.27
CA GLN A 108 -14.62 9.55 -9.95
C GLN A 108 -13.27 10.23 -10.14
N GLN A 109 -12.48 10.35 -9.07
CA GLN A 109 -11.17 10.98 -9.12
C GLN A 109 -10.21 10.27 -10.08
N TYR A 110 -10.19 8.93 -10.08
CA TYR A 110 -9.40 8.16 -11.04
C TYR A 110 -9.79 8.47 -12.50
N LYS A 111 -11.10 8.55 -12.81
CA LYS A 111 -11.59 8.86 -14.16
C LYS A 111 -11.21 10.28 -14.57
N GLU A 112 -11.38 11.25 -13.69
CA GLU A 112 -11.05 12.67 -13.93
C GLU A 112 -9.54 12.85 -14.14
N THR A 113 -8.73 12.27 -13.28
CA THR A 113 -7.26 12.30 -13.41
C THR A 113 -6.82 11.74 -14.77
N LYS A 114 -7.40 10.62 -15.22
CA LYS A 114 -7.07 10.05 -16.54
C LYS A 114 -7.47 10.94 -17.72
N GLN A 115 -8.56 11.68 -17.60
CA GLN A 115 -9.03 12.60 -18.65
C GLN A 115 -8.18 13.88 -18.70
N ASN A 116 -7.73 14.36 -17.53
CA ASN A 116 -7.04 15.63 -17.40
C ASN A 116 -5.53 15.54 -17.71
N ILE A 117 -4.97 14.34 -17.79
CA ILE A 117 -3.54 14.16 -18.07
C ILE A 117 -3.20 14.56 -19.51
N ASN A 118 -2.39 15.61 -19.63
CA ASN A 118 -1.78 16.03 -20.90
C ASN A 118 -0.47 15.26 -21.13
N ARG A 119 -0.49 14.21 -21.95
CA ARG A 119 0.67 13.36 -22.22
C ARG A 119 1.90 14.10 -22.76
N LYS A 120 1.71 15.18 -23.54
CA LYS A 120 2.81 15.97 -24.07
C LYS A 120 3.54 16.72 -22.96
N PHE A 121 2.78 17.34 -22.07
CA PHE A 121 3.32 18.07 -20.92
C PHE A 121 4.12 17.15 -19.99
N TYR A 122 3.61 15.96 -19.70
CA TYR A 122 4.27 15.00 -18.79
C TYR A 122 5.57 14.41 -19.34
N ARG A 123 5.79 14.43 -20.67
CA ARG A 123 7.09 14.04 -21.25
C ARG A 123 8.24 15.00 -20.91
N GLU A 124 7.91 16.21 -20.50
CA GLU A 124 8.88 17.24 -20.10
C GLU A 124 9.33 17.09 -18.64
N LEU A 125 8.63 16.26 -17.85
CA LEU A 125 8.97 16.04 -16.45
C LEU A 125 10.30 15.26 -16.34
N PRO A 126 11.24 15.73 -15.50
CA PRO A 126 12.40 14.95 -15.15
C PRO A 126 12.01 13.66 -14.47
N ILE A 127 12.67 12.57 -14.83
CA ILE A 127 12.48 11.25 -14.19
C ILE A 127 13.70 10.88 -13.37
N LEU A 128 13.49 10.07 -12.34
CA LEU A 128 14.57 9.50 -11.54
C LEU A 128 15.20 8.33 -12.29
N ASP A 129 16.53 8.18 -12.16
CA ASP A 129 17.28 7.12 -12.85
C ASP A 129 17.24 5.80 -12.08
N GLU A 130 17.27 5.86 -10.74
CA GLU A 130 17.39 4.71 -9.86
C GLU A 130 16.57 4.85 -8.57
N GLY A 131 16.65 3.85 -7.70
CA GLY A 131 15.92 3.76 -6.43
C GLY A 131 14.48 3.26 -6.61
N ASN A 132 13.69 3.39 -5.53
CA ASN A 132 12.31 2.91 -5.49
C ASN A 132 11.41 3.54 -6.56
N PHE A 133 11.73 4.77 -6.96
CA PHE A 133 11.01 5.54 -7.97
C PHE A 133 11.77 5.68 -9.29
N GLY A 134 12.74 4.81 -9.56
CA GLY A 134 13.44 4.81 -10.85
C GLY A 134 12.47 4.68 -12.03
N GLY A 135 12.57 5.59 -13.00
CA GLY A 135 11.66 5.67 -14.15
C GLY A 135 10.38 6.47 -13.93
N TYR A 136 10.10 6.93 -12.70
CA TYR A 136 8.97 7.81 -12.39
C TYR A 136 9.38 9.28 -12.42
N PRO A 137 8.43 10.22 -12.64
CA PRO A 137 8.69 11.64 -12.48
C PRO A 137 9.23 11.95 -11.08
N ARG A 138 10.28 12.76 -11.00
CA ARG A 138 10.86 13.19 -9.72
C ARG A 138 9.80 13.79 -8.78
N ILE A 139 8.95 14.67 -9.32
CA ILE A 139 7.90 15.31 -8.51
C ILE A 139 6.89 14.26 -7.97
N TYR A 140 6.63 13.15 -8.67
CA TYR A 140 5.79 12.08 -8.16
C TYR A 140 6.42 11.41 -6.93
N ALA A 141 7.71 11.10 -7.00
CA ALA A 141 8.44 10.55 -5.87
C ALA A 141 8.40 11.50 -4.66
N VAL A 142 8.68 12.78 -4.88
CA VAL A 142 8.67 13.81 -3.82
C VAL A 142 7.31 13.90 -3.12
N ILE A 143 6.21 13.89 -3.88
CA ILE A 143 4.86 13.99 -3.31
C ILE A 143 4.47 12.69 -2.57
N VAL A 144 4.80 11.51 -3.12
CA VAL A 144 4.50 10.24 -2.45
C VAL A 144 5.27 10.11 -1.14
N GLU A 145 6.55 10.51 -1.11
CA GLU A 145 7.36 10.51 0.10
C GLU A 145 6.79 11.48 1.16
N LEU A 146 6.40 12.68 0.77
CA LEU A 146 5.72 13.61 1.68
C LEU A 146 4.48 12.97 2.31
N LEU A 147 3.57 12.46 1.49
CA LEU A 147 2.32 11.87 1.98
C LEU A 147 2.55 10.65 2.89
N SER A 148 3.58 9.86 2.58
CA SER A 148 3.91 8.65 3.36
C SER A 148 4.45 8.97 4.76
N HIS A 149 5.04 10.13 4.95
CA HIS A 149 5.64 10.54 6.23
C HIS A 149 4.84 11.62 6.98
N ASN A 150 3.72 12.09 6.41
CA ASN A 150 2.86 13.13 6.96
C ASN A 150 1.40 12.66 7.11
N ASP A 151 1.17 11.47 7.65
CA ASP A 151 -0.16 10.88 7.87
C ASP A 151 -1.10 10.96 6.64
N SER A 152 -0.53 10.88 5.46
CA SER A 152 -1.26 11.05 4.20
C SER A 152 -1.98 12.41 4.06
N SER A 153 -1.59 13.39 4.88
CA SER A 153 -2.16 14.73 4.87
C SER A 153 -1.64 15.56 3.71
N ALA A 154 -2.55 16.12 2.95
CA ALA A 154 -2.26 17.02 1.84
C ALA A 154 -2.36 18.51 2.27
N ASP A 155 -1.92 18.86 3.48
CA ASP A 155 -1.90 20.24 3.95
C ASP A 155 -1.04 21.12 3.06
N LYS A 156 -1.61 22.24 2.64
CA LYS A 156 -0.97 23.15 1.69
C LYS A 156 0.32 23.78 2.24
N ASN A 157 0.36 24.13 3.53
CA ASN A 157 1.51 24.79 4.12
C ASN A 157 2.66 23.81 4.25
N ILE A 158 2.38 22.61 4.75
CA ILE A 158 3.36 21.52 4.86
C ILE A 158 3.91 21.15 3.48
N LEU A 159 3.05 21.05 2.46
CA LEU A 159 3.49 20.82 1.09
C LEU A 159 4.47 21.91 0.60
N ILE A 160 4.15 23.18 0.83
CA ILE A 160 5.01 24.29 0.41
C ILE A 160 6.35 24.25 1.15
N GLU A 161 6.35 24.04 2.45
CA GLU A 161 7.56 23.98 3.27
C GLU A 161 8.45 22.81 2.87
N PHE A 162 7.85 21.61 2.68
CA PHE A 162 8.56 20.43 2.20
C PHE A 162 9.21 20.65 0.83
N LEU A 163 8.47 21.23 -0.12
CA LEU A 163 9.00 21.53 -1.45
C LEU A 163 10.09 22.61 -1.40
N ASN A 164 10.00 23.60 -0.51
CA ASN A 164 11.05 24.59 -0.32
C ASN A 164 12.31 23.96 0.27
N SER A 165 12.19 23.11 1.28
CA SER A 165 13.32 22.35 1.83
C SER A 165 13.95 21.44 0.79
N TYR A 166 13.15 20.73 -0.01
CA TYR A 166 13.65 19.93 -1.12
C TYR A 166 14.45 20.78 -2.12
N GLN A 167 13.98 21.99 -2.42
CA GLN A 167 14.63 22.90 -3.38
C GLN A 167 15.92 23.55 -2.85
N SER A 168 16.28 23.34 -1.59
CA SER A 168 17.57 23.82 -1.05
C SER A 168 18.77 23.22 -1.79
N TYR A 169 18.62 22.01 -2.34
CA TYR A 169 19.69 21.32 -3.10
C TYR A 169 19.33 21.01 -4.54
N ALA A 170 18.06 20.86 -4.88
CA ALA A 170 17.61 20.43 -6.22
C ALA A 170 16.38 21.23 -6.69
N THR A 171 16.62 22.28 -7.46
CA THR A 171 15.55 23.15 -7.99
C THR A 171 14.56 22.35 -8.86
N LEU A 172 13.27 22.53 -8.61
CA LEU A 172 12.20 22.01 -9.44
C LEU A 172 12.01 22.88 -10.70
N LYS A 173 11.75 22.21 -11.83
CA LYS A 173 11.41 22.93 -13.07
C LYS A 173 9.98 23.45 -13.01
N ASN A 174 9.66 24.49 -13.77
CA ASN A 174 8.30 25.02 -13.86
C ASN A 174 7.28 23.93 -14.24
N ALA A 175 7.65 23.01 -15.16
CA ALA A 175 6.78 21.89 -15.53
C ALA A 175 6.44 20.97 -14.34
N GLU A 176 7.37 20.76 -13.40
CA GLU A 176 7.12 19.97 -12.19
C GLU A 176 6.16 20.69 -11.24
N ILE A 177 6.34 21.98 -11.05
CA ILE A 177 5.47 22.80 -10.21
C ILE A 177 4.04 22.83 -10.76
N TRP A 178 3.87 22.98 -12.08
CA TRP A 178 2.56 22.95 -12.74
C TRP A 178 1.91 21.56 -12.70
N ALA A 179 2.71 20.49 -12.55
CA ALA A 179 2.22 19.14 -12.45
C ALA A 179 1.70 18.76 -11.04
N ILE A 180 2.07 19.51 -9.99
CA ILE A 180 1.77 19.16 -8.58
C ILE A 180 0.31 18.78 -8.37
N PRO A 181 -0.72 19.52 -8.83
CA PRO A 181 -2.10 19.16 -8.55
C PRO A 181 -2.46 17.74 -9.05
N VAL A 182 -2.14 17.43 -10.30
CA VAL A 182 -2.45 16.11 -10.88
C VAL A 182 -1.56 15.01 -10.31
N ILE A 183 -0.31 15.31 -10.00
CA ILE A 183 0.60 14.36 -9.33
C ILE A 183 0.10 14.05 -7.92
N LEU A 184 -0.43 15.03 -7.19
CA LEU A 184 -1.03 14.83 -5.87
C LEU A 184 -2.23 13.88 -5.95
N GLU A 185 -3.12 14.05 -6.93
CA GLU A 185 -4.24 13.13 -7.18
C GLU A 185 -3.77 11.68 -7.41
N ILE A 186 -2.74 11.49 -8.24
CA ILE A 186 -2.17 10.17 -8.51
C ILE A 186 -1.52 9.58 -7.26
N ALA A 187 -0.80 10.39 -6.49
CA ALA A 187 -0.13 9.98 -5.26
C ALA A 187 -1.15 9.57 -4.17
N LEU A 188 -2.26 10.30 -4.03
CA LEU A 188 -3.33 9.93 -3.10
C LEU A 188 -3.96 8.57 -3.46
N ILE A 189 -4.15 8.27 -4.75
CA ILE A 189 -4.61 6.94 -5.18
C ILE A 189 -3.58 5.85 -4.82
N GLU A 190 -2.27 6.15 -4.89
CA GLU A 190 -1.23 5.24 -4.41
C GLU A 190 -1.34 5.00 -2.90
N ILE A 191 -1.53 6.04 -2.10
CA ILE A 191 -1.70 5.92 -0.65
C ILE A 191 -2.94 5.07 -0.31
N ILE A 192 -4.08 5.34 -0.94
CA ILE A 192 -5.30 4.54 -0.75
C ILE A 192 -5.07 3.07 -1.12
N ARG A 193 -4.35 2.79 -2.20
CA ARG A 193 -4.00 1.43 -2.57
C ARG A 193 -3.20 0.71 -1.47
N ARG A 194 -2.29 1.42 -0.79
CA ARG A 194 -1.52 0.86 0.34
C ARG A 194 -2.40 0.57 1.53
N GLN A 195 -3.32 1.47 1.85
CA GLN A 195 -4.33 1.20 2.88
C GLN A 195 -5.17 -0.03 2.53
N CYS A 196 -5.48 -0.25 1.25
CA CYS A 196 -6.13 -1.47 0.79
C CYS A 196 -5.27 -2.73 0.96
N GLU A 197 -3.93 -2.66 0.94
CA GLU A 197 -3.07 -3.80 1.30
C GLU A 197 -3.27 -4.18 2.77
N LEU A 198 -3.23 -3.21 3.69
CA LEU A 198 -3.47 -3.46 5.12
C LEU A 198 -4.88 -4.02 5.39
N ILE A 199 -5.89 -3.49 4.72
CA ILE A 199 -7.26 -4.02 4.80
C ILE A 199 -7.29 -5.49 4.37
N ARG A 200 -6.63 -5.86 3.27
CA ARG A 200 -6.59 -7.24 2.79
C ARG A 200 -5.83 -8.17 3.72
N GLU A 201 -4.74 -7.73 4.29
CA GLU A 201 -4.00 -8.47 5.31
C GLU A 201 -4.92 -8.73 6.52
N SER A 202 -5.62 -7.71 7.00
CA SER A 202 -6.60 -7.87 8.09
C SER A 202 -7.77 -8.81 7.73
N MET A 203 -8.23 -8.82 6.46
CA MET A 203 -9.23 -9.78 6.00
C MET A 203 -8.73 -11.23 6.02
N GLU A 204 -7.48 -11.46 5.64
CA GLU A 204 -6.84 -12.78 5.68
C GLU A 204 -6.69 -13.26 7.13
N GLU A 205 -6.27 -12.37 8.03
CA GLU A 205 -6.16 -12.64 9.47
C GLU A 205 -7.52 -12.92 10.12
N PHE A 206 -8.56 -12.20 9.73
CA PHE A 206 -9.92 -12.48 10.18
C PHE A 206 -10.40 -13.87 9.75
N GLY A 207 -10.16 -14.24 8.49
CA GLY A 207 -10.47 -15.58 7.99
C GLY A 207 -9.73 -16.68 8.76
N LEU A 208 -8.46 -16.46 9.07
CA LEU A 208 -7.66 -17.36 9.90
C LEU A 208 -8.21 -17.47 11.32
N ALA A 209 -8.62 -16.36 11.93
CA ALA A 209 -9.26 -16.36 13.25
C ALA A 209 -10.56 -17.19 13.26
N GLU A 210 -11.39 -17.06 12.21
CA GLU A 210 -12.60 -17.90 12.07
C GLU A 210 -12.27 -19.40 11.92
N GLU A 211 -11.23 -19.75 11.16
CA GLU A 211 -10.79 -21.13 11.01
C GLU A 211 -10.30 -21.72 12.34
N ILE A 212 -9.51 -20.97 13.10
CA ILE A 212 -9.01 -21.39 14.42
C ILE A 212 -10.19 -21.68 15.36
N LEU A 213 -11.21 -20.81 15.41
CA LEU A 213 -12.35 -21.00 16.29
C LEU A 213 -13.26 -22.16 15.87
N LYS A 214 -13.30 -22.50 14.56
CA LYS A 214 -14.04 -23.68 14.06
C LYS A 214 -13.34 -25.00 14.37
N SER A 215 -12.01 -25.00 14.53
CA SER A 215 -11.18 -26.19 14.78
C SER A 215 -10.07 -25.87 15.79
N PRO A 216 -10.40 -25.73 17.09
CA PRO A 216 -9.44 -25.31 18.11
C PRO A 216 -8.23 -26.25 18.27
N ASP A 217 -8.38 -27.53 17.95
CA ASP A 217 -7.31 -28.55 18.07
C ASP A 217 -6.03 -28.22 17.28
N GLY A 218 -6.14 -27.37 16.23
CA GLY A 218 -5.02 -26.93 15.38
C GLY A 218 -4.45 -25.55 15.73
N VAL A 219 -4.92 -24.92 16.79
CA VAL A 219 -4.60 -23.53 17.13
C VAL A 219 -3.10 -23.26 17.31
N GLU A 220 -2.38 -24.17 17.97
CA GLU A 220 -0.93 -24.00 18.21
C GLU A 220 -0.12 -24.02 16.92
N GLU A 221 -0.46 -24.88 15.97
CA GLU A 221 0.22 -24.97 14.68
C GLU A 221 -0.06 -23.71 13.85
N ALA A 222 -1.31 -23.27 13.79
CA ALA A 222 -1.74 -22.07 13.08
C ALA A 222 -1.06 -20.82 13.63
N LEU A 223 -1.05 -20.62 14.96
CA LEU A 223 -0.37 -19.50 15.62
C LEU A 223 1.15 -19.57 15.45
N SER A 224 1.75 -20.77 15.52
CA SER A 224 3.20 -20.93 15.34
C SER A 224 3.67 -20.57 13.94
N LYS A 225 2.87 -20.91 12.92
CA LYS A 225 3.14 -20.53 11.53
C LYS A 225 3.04 -19.03 11.35
N TYR A 226 1.98 -18.43 11.87
CA TYR A 226 1.71 -16.99 11.77
C TYR A 226 2.80 -16.16 12.45
N ILE A 227 3.22 -16.50 13.65
CA ILE A 227 4.26 -15.77 14.40
C ILE A 227 5.62 -15.83 13.70
N LYS A 228 5.95 -16.89 12.96
CA LYS A 228 7.19 -16.99 12.17
C LYS A 228 7.23 -16.00 11.00
N GLU A 229 6.08 -15.64 10.45
CA GLU A 229 5.96 -14.72 9.33
C GLU A 229 5.99 -13.24 9.76
N GLY A 230 5.97 -12.96 11.07
CA GLY A 230 5.99 -11.64 11.69
C GLY A 230 4.69 -11.37 12.46
N PRO A 231 4.71 -11.32 13.81
CA PRO A 231 3.49 -11.19 14.60
C PRO A 231 2.84 -9.82 14.35
N SER A 232 1.59 -9.84 13.87
CA SER A 232 0.67 -8.73 13.91
C SER A 232 -0.27 -8.90 15.12
N THR A 233 -0.63 -7.80 15.77
CA THR A 233 -1.61 -7.83 16.86
C THR A 233 -3.03 -8.09 16.34
N SER A 234 -3.27 -7.83 15.08
CA SER A 234 -4.57 -7.88 14.42
C SER A 234 -5.24 -9.25 14.48
N LEU A 235 -4.48 -10.36 14.28
CA LEU A 235 -5.05 -11.71 14.42
C LEU A 235 -5.61 -11.96 15.84
N PHE A 236 -4.88 -11.54 16.87
CA PHE A 236 -5.31 -11.72 18.27
C PHE A 236 -6.54 -10.87 18.57
N GLU A 237 -6.60 -9.65 18.03
CA GLU A 237 -7.77 -8.78 18.14
C GLU A 237 -9.00 -9.41 17.47
N HIS A 238 -8.83 -9.99 16.29
CA HIS A 238 -9.91 -10.70 15.60
C HIS A 238 -10.38 -11.93 16.38
N LEU A 239 -9.47 -12.72 16.94
CA LEU A 239 -9.83 -13.88 17.80
C LEU A 239 -10.63 -13.41 19.01
N LEU A 240 -10.17 -12.41 19.76
CA LEU A 240 -10.87 -11.89 20.92
C LEU A 240 -12.25 -11.31 20.56
N MET A 241 -12.35 -10.60 19.43
CA MET A 241 -13.60 -10.06 18.93
C MET A 241 -14.61 -11.16 18.58
N LEU A 242 -14.18 -12.18 17.86
CA LEU A 242 -15.02 -13.32 17.47
C LEU A 242 -15.49 -14.13 18.68
N MET A 243 -14.57 -14.43 19.62
CA MET A 243 -14.90 -15.10 20.88
C MET A 243 -15.95 -14.33 21.68
N LYS A 244 -15.80 -13.01 21.79
CA LYS A 244 -16.77 -12.14 22.45
C LYS A 244 -18.12 -12.10 21.73
N ARG A 245 -18.11 -12.11 20.39
CA ARG A 245 -19.34 -12.14 19.58
C ARG A 245 -20.12 -13.42 19.81
N ASP A 246 -19.43 -14.56 19.83
CA ASP A 246 -20.05 -15.87 19.95
C ASP A 246 -20.42 -16.22 21.40
N ASN A 247 -20.04 -15.37 22.37
CA ASN A 247 -20.25 -15.55 23.82
C ASN A 247 -19.87 -16.96 24.29
N SER A 248 -18.78 -17.48 23.75
CA SER A 248 -18.26 -18.83 24.00
C SER A 248 -16.88 -18.75 24.64
N ASP A 249 -16.66 -19.59 25.64
CA ASP A 249 -15.34 -19.77 26.23
C ASP A 249 -14.52 -20.76 25.39
N TYR A 250 -13.38 -20.31 24.90
CA TYR A 250 -12.40 -21.13 24.18
C TYR A 250 -11.10 -21.25 25.00
N PRO A 251 -11.10 -22.02 26.09
CA PRO A 251 -9.96 -22.07 27.03
C PRO A 251 -8.67 -22.54 26.36
N GLU A 252 -8.75 -23.43 25.38
CA GLU A 252 -7.61 -23.94 24.63
C GLU A 252 -6.99 -22.83 23.75
N VAL A 253 -7.84 -22.02 23.10
CA VAL A 253 -7.39 -20.90 22.27
C VAL A 253 -6.76 -19.80 23.14
N ILE A 254 -7.37 -19.49 24.28
CA ILE A 254 -6.84 -18.50 25.24
C ILE A 254 -5.48 -18.97 25.75
N SER A 255 -5.36 -20.23 26.18
CA SER A 255 -4.09 -20.79 26.66
C SER A 255 -3.00 -20.75 25.60
N ALA A 256 -3.33 -21.10 24.36
CA ALA A 256 -2.37 -21.06 23.24
C ALA A 256 -1.94 -19.62 22.89
N ILE A 257 -2.86 -18.66 22.98
CA ILE A 257 -2.54 -17.24 22.79
C ILE A 257 -1.58 -16.76 23.86
N ASP A 258 -1.87 -17.02 25.15
CA ASP A 258 -1.05 -16.61 26.27
C ASP A 258 0.37 -17.20 26.17
N GLU A 259 0.48 -18.50 25.90
CA GLU A 259 1.78 -19.17 25.72
C GLU A 259 2.59 -18.55 24.57
N LYS A 260 1.93 -18.25 23.45
CA LYS A 260 2.60 -17.65 22.29
C LYS A 260 3.02 -16.21 22.54
N LEU A 261 2.18 -15.42 23.20
CA LEU A 261 2.52 -14.05 23.59
C LEU A 261 3.71 -14.03 24.55
N GLU A 262 3.75 -14.94 25.53
CA GLU A 262 4.90 -15.09 26.43
C GLU A 262 6.17 -15.45 25.66
N SER A 263 6.09 -16.33 24.68
CA SER A 263 7.23 -16.76 23.86
C SER A 263 7.91 -15.61 23.10
N ILE A 264 7.18 -14.55 22.79
CA ILE A 264 7.68 -13.33 22.13
C ILE A 264 7.90 -12.18 23.13
N ASN A 265 7.88 -12.48 24.43
CA ASN A 265 8.03 -11.49 25.50
C ASN A 265 6.94 -10.41 25.53
N MET A 266 5.76 -10.75 25.03
CA MET A 266 4.55 -9.94 25.01
C MET A 266 3.51 -10.54 25.97
N THR A 267 2.71 -9.68 26.58
CA THR A 267 1.50 -10.07 27.32
C THR A 267 0.32 -9.34 26.73
N ALA A 268 -0.90 -9.85 26.93
CA ALA A 268 -2.13 -9.17 26.50
C ALA A 268 -2.18 -7.72 27.03
N GLU A 269 -1.70 -7.49 28.25
CA GLU A 269 -1.60 -6.16 28.85
C GLU A 269 -0.59 -5.24 28.14
N LYS A 270 0.57 -5.78 27.74
CA LYS A 270 1.56 -5.04 26.94
C LYS A 270 1.04 -4.72 25.54
N MET A 271 0.26 -5.64 24.92
CA MET A 271 -0.38 -5.39 23.63
C MET A 271 -1.39 -4.25 23.72
N ILE A 272 -2.30 -4.31 24.69
CA ILE A 272 -3.31 -3.25 24.92
C ILE A 272 -2.60 -1.91 25.18
N ARG A 273 -1.52 -1.92 25.95
CA ARG A 273 -0.74 -0.72 26.24
C ARG A 273 0.00 -0.19 25.02
N ALA A 274 0.56 -1.06 24.18
CA ALA A 274 1.21 -0.67 22.93
C ALA A 274 0.21 -0.06 21.93
N GLU A 275 -0.98 -0.64 21.84
CA GLU A 275 -2.07 -0.10 21.01
C GLU A 275 -2.60 1.22 21.53
N TYR A 276 -2.79 1.32 22.86
CA TYR A 276 -3.18 2.58 23.50
C TYR A 276 -2.16 3.69 23.27
N LEU A 277 -0.86 3.38 23.31
CA LEU A 277 0.20 4.36 23.03
C LEU A 277 0.21 4.79 21.56
N LYS A 278 -0.01 3.87 20.62
CA LYS A 278 -0.18 4.24 19.20
C LYS A 278 -1.37 5.20 19.01
N GLN A 279 -2.53 4.89 19.60
CA GLN A 279 -3.72 5.73 19.51
C GLN A 279 -3.57 7.09 20.22
N THR A 280 -2.76 7.18 21.27
CA THR A 280 -2.47 8.45 21.96
C THR A 280 -1.45 9.30 21.24
N ASP A 281 -0.47 8.69 20.57
CA ASP A 281 0.47 9.41 19.70
C ASP A 281 -0.20 9.92 18.42
N ASP A 282 -1.26 9.25 17.93
CA ASP A 282 -2.06 9.70 16.79
C ASP A 282 -3.02 10.87 17.13
N ASN A 283 -3.23 11.19 18.42
CA ASN A 283 -4.14 12.24 18.89
C ASN A 283 -3.42 13.44 19.56
N GLY A 284 -2.09 13.52 19.45
CA GLY A 284 -1.24 14.56 20.06
C GLY A 284 -0.89 15.74 19.15
#